data_435f007f253a4ad0d00ca7b4148d839b
#
_entry.id   435f007f253a4ad0d00ca7b4148d839b
#
_cell.length_a   1.000
_cell.length_b   1.000
_cell.length_c   1.000
_cell.angle_alpha   90.00
_cell.angle_beta   90.00
_cell.angle_gamma   90.00
#
_symmetry.space_group_name_H-M   'P 1'
#
loop_
_entity.id
_entity.type
_entity.pdbx_description
1 polymer ?
#
loop_
_entity_poly.entity_id
_entity_poly.type
_entity_poly.pdbx_seq_one_letter_code
_entity_poly.pdbx_strand_id
1 'polypeptide(L)'
;EPWFQFFFGDQAPNEEPSSSLGSGVIVSPQGIILTNHHVIEGADEIEVAFADGRKRNAKLIGSDPETDIAVLKIDATDLPSPITLGKMESVHVGDVVLAIGNPFGVGQTVTSGIVSALGRNQLGINTFENFIQTDAAINPGNSGGALVDTKGNLIGINTAIYSRSGGNMGIGFAIPINTAKQVMESILTNGSVTRGWIGVEPQNLSKELAESLNIPANTSGVLISGVLEGGPADKAGMKPGDVLTQVNGQAVNDVVTLLNRIAQTSPGDEAKINLLRKGKPMALKLQVGKRPKSKAKS
;
A
#
# COMPACT_ATOMS: atom_id res chain seq x y z
N GLU A 1 -16.01 7.98 -3.62
CA GLU A 1 -14.62 7.73 -3.21
C GLU A 1 -13.92 6.88 -4.28
N PRO A 2 -12.60 7.08 -4.58
CA PRO A 2 -11.94 6.44 -5.72
C PRO A 2 -12.02 4.91 -5.71
N TRP A 3 -11.91 4.25 -4.55
CA TRP A 3 -11.99 2.80 -4.44
C TRP A 3 -13.40 2.25 -4.69
N PHE A 4 -14.45 2.99 -4.32
CA PHE A 4 -15.83 2.59 -4.57
C PHE A 4 -16.14 2.58 -6.07
N GLN A 5 -15.71 3.62 -6.80
CA GLN A 5 -15.80 3.66 -8.27
C GLN A 5 -15.00 2.54 -8.93
N PHE A 6 -13.88 2.13 -8.30
CA PHE A 6 -13.06 1.02 -8.78
C PHE A 6 -13.78 -0.34 -8.71
N PHE A 7 -14.65 -0.56 -7.70
CA PHE A 7 -15.35 -1.83 -7.49
C PHE A 7 -16.79 -1.84 -7.98
N PHE A 8 -17.50 -0.71 -7.93
CA PHE A 8 -18.96 -0.63 -8.12
C PHE A 8 -19.37 0.25 -9.32
N GLY A 9 -18.43 0.92 -9.98
CA GLY A 9 -18.72 1.88 -11.03
C GLY A 9 -19.48 3.11 -10.50
N ASP A 10 -20.23 3.81 -11.38
CA ASP A 10 -20.96 5.04 -11.05
C ASP A 10 -22.34 4.81 -10.38
N GLN A 11 -22.60 3.63 -9.83
CA GLN A 11 -23.86 3.39 -9.10
C GLN A 11 -23.74 3.93 -7.68
N ALA A 12 -24.40 5.06 -7.42
CA ALA A 12 -24.53 5.62 -6.08
C ALA A 12 -25.31 4.65 -5.16
N PRO A 13 -24.88 4.43 -3.90
CA PRO A 13 -25.63 3.62 -2.96
C PRO A 13 -26.94 4.33 -2.58
N ASN A 14 -28.04 3.60 -2.60
CA ASN A 14 -29.25 4.01 -1.89
C ASN A 14 -28.97 4.00 -0.38
N GLU A 15 -29.56 4.92 0.37
CA GLU A 15 -29.37 5.18 1.82
C GLU A 15 -29.87 4.05 2.76
N GLU A 16 -29.59 2.79 2.48
CA GLU A 16 -29.75 1.74 3.50
C GLU A 16 -28.43 1.51 4.22
N PRO A 17 -28.42 1.12 5.53
CA PRO A 17 -27.19 0.85 6.27
C PRO A 17 -26.38 -0.20 5.51
N SER A 18 -25.37 0.24 4.79
CA SER A 18 -24.57 -0.62 3.93
C SER A 18 -23.61 -1.44 4.80
N SER A 19 -23.87 -2.74 4.93
CA SER A 19 -22.84 -3.63 5.41
C SER A 19 -21.77 -3.77 4.34
N SER A 20 -20.60 -3.17 4.54
CA SER A 20 -19.42 -3.44 3.70
C SER A 20 -19.00 -4.89 3.91
N LEU A 21 -18.87 -5.66 2.84
CA LEU A 21 -18.39 -7.03 2.88
C LEU A 21 -16.93 -7.07 2.44
N GLY A 22 -16.11 -7.75 3.23
CA GLY A 22 -14.72 -7.99 2.92
C GLY A 22 -14.22 -9.26 3.57
N SER A 23 -12.95 -9.52 3.46
CA SER A 23 -12.28 -10.68 4.04
C SER A 23 -11.18 -10.25 4.99
N GLY A 24 -10.68 -11.19 5.79
CA GLY A 24 -9.55 -10.98 6.67
C GLY A 24 -8.73 -12.25 6.86
N VAL A 25 -7.51 -12.10 7.34
CA VAL A 25 -6.56 -13.19 7.53
C VAL A 25 -6.07 -13.21 8.98
N ILE A 26 -6.28 -14.31 9.69
CA ILE A 26 -5.74 -14.51 11.05
C ILE A 26 -4.24 -14.77 10.93
N VAL A 27 -3.42 -13.88 11.51
CA VAL A 27 -1.96 -13.95 11.41
C VAL A 27 -1.25 -14.22 12.71
N SER A 28 -2.00 -14.37 13.81
CA SER A 28 -1.43 -14.61 15.14
C SER A 28 -2.36 -15.44 16.00
N PRO A 29 -1.82 -16.32 16.86
CA PRO A 29 -2.63 -17.10 17.81
C PRO A 29 -3.33 -16.23 18.87
N GLN A 30 -2.91 -14.96 19.00
CA GLN A 30 -3.57 -13.98 19.86
C GLN A 30 -4.79 -13.34 19.20
N GLY A 31 -5.20 -13.75 18.00
CA GLY A 31 -6.38 -13.22 17.31
C GLY A 31 -6.13 -11.90 16.57
N ILE A 32 -4.90 -11.65 16.12
CA ILE A 32 -4.62 -10.53 15.22
C ILE A 32 -5.05 -10.92 13.80
N ILE A 33 -5.80 -10.02 13.16
CA ILE A 33 -6.31 -10.17 11.81
C ILE A 33 -5.78 -9.03 10.97
N LEU A 34 -5.30 -9.34 9.77
CA LEU A 34 -5.04 -8.38 8.72
C LEU A 34 -6.22 -8.31 7.75
N THR A 35 -6.59 -7.10 7.37
CA THR A 35 -7.58 -6.80 6.32
C THR A 35 -7.20 -5.51 5.61
N ASN A 36 -8.00 -5.04 4.66
CA ASN A 36 -7.79 -3.73 4.05
C ASN A 36 -8.43 -2.61 4.89
N HIS A 37 -7.83 -1.41 4.80
CA HIS A 37 -8.40 -0.22 5.42
C HIS A 37 -9.78 0.11 4.84
N HIS A 38 -9.94 0.09 3.50
CA HIS A 38 -11.21 0.40 2.84
C HIS A 38 -12.35 -0.56 3.22
N VAL A 39 -12.06 -1.78 3.68
CA VAL A 39 -13.07 -2.74 4.14
C VAL A 39 -13.72 -2.29 5.45
N ILE A 40 -12.96 -1.59 6.30
CA ILE A 40 -13.41 -1.16 7.63
C ILE A 40 -13.63 0.35 7.75
N GLU A 41 -13.42 1.09 6.67
CA GLU A 41 -13.57 2.54 6.68
C GLU A 41 -15.03 2.92 6.92
N GLY A 42 -15.25 3.81 7.90
CA GLY A 42 -16.60 4.27 8.30
C GLY A 42 -17.43 3.23 9.05
N ALA A 43 -16.89 2.07 9.41
CA ALA A 43 -17.62 1.08 10.18
C ALA A 43 -17.69 1.45 11.67
N ASP A 44 -18.90 1.48 12.22
CA ASP A 44 -19.14 1.64 13.66
C ASP A 44 -18.88 0.34 14.43
N GLU A 45 -19.18 -0.81 13.81
CA GLU A 45 -18.95 -2.14 14.35
C GLU A 45 -18.34 -3.06 13.28
N ILE A 46 -17.43 -3.93 13.73
CA ILE A 46 -16.77 -4.91 12.87
C ILE A 46 -17.07 -6.31 13.40
N GLU A 47 -17.78 -7.11 12.61
CA GLU A 47 -18.04 -8.52 12.89
C GLU A 47 -17.19 -9.42 11.99
N VAL A 48 -16.50 -10.38 12.58
CA VAL A 48 -15.76 -11.43 11.88
C VAL A 48 -16.57 -12.72 11.89
N ALA A 49 -16.92 -13.20 10.71
CA ALA A 49 -17.57 -14.50 10.50
C ALA A 49 -16.52 -15.55 10.08
N PHE A 50 -16.48 -16.67 10.77
CA PHE A 50 -15.61 -17.80 10.46
C PHE A 50 -16.28 -18.78 9.48
N ALA A 51 -15.48 -19.62 8.84
CA ALA A 51 -15.97 -20.63 7.91
C ALA A 51 -16.92 -21.68 8.56
N ASP A 52 -16.84 -21.86 9.87
CA ASP A 52 -17.71 -22.75 10.64
C ASP A 52 -19.02 -22.08 11.11
N GLY A 53 -19.27 -20.83 10.67
CA GLY A 53 -20.46 -20.06 10.99
C GLY A 53 -20.40 -19.29 12.32
N ARG A 54 -19.36 -19.46 13.13
CA ARG A 54 -19.18 -18.65 14.34
C ARG A 54 -18.93 -17.19 13.97
N LYS A 55 -19.39 -16.28 14.81
CA LYS A 55 -19.22 -14.83 14.65
C LYS A 55 -18.57 -14.22 15.90
N ARG A 56 -17.72 -13.25 15.72
CA ARG A 56 -17.03 -12.52 16.81
C ARG A 56 -16.90 -11.05 16.46
N ASN A 57 -17.12 -10.19 17.44
CA ASN A 57 -16.81 -8.77 17.28
C ASN A 57 -15.30 -8.57 17.30
N ALA A 58 -14.82 -7.76 16.38
CA ALA A 58 -13.43 -7.36 16.29
C ALA A 58 -13.24 -5.91 16.72
N LYS A 59 -12.09 -5.64 17.34
CA LYS A 59 -11.67 -4.28 17.67
C LYS A 59 -10.63 -3.81 16.66
N LEU A 60 -10.79 -2.61 16.15
CA LEU A 60 -9.74 -1.96 15.35
C LEU A 60 -8.58 -1.57 16.27
N ILE A 61 -7.39 -2.13 16.02
CA ILE A 61 -6.15 -1.73 16.70
C ILE A 61 -5.55 -0.50 16.03
N GLY A 62 -5.60 -0.46 14.72
CA GLY A 62 -5.18 0.67 13.92
C GLY A 62 -5.23 0.36 12.43
N SER A 63 -5.13 1.38 11.62
CA SER A 63 -5.10 1.25 10.17
C SER A 63 -4.14 2.25 9.52
N ASP A 64 -3.77 1.95 8.31
CA ASP A 64 -2.92 2.75 7.45
C ASP A 64 -3.57 2.95 6.08
N PRO A 65 -4.27 4.06 5.87
CA PRO A 65 -4.93 4.37 4.60
C PRO A 65 -3.94 4.47 3.43
N GLU A 66 -2.68 4.83 3.68
CA GLU A 66 -1.70 5.04 2.63
C GLU A 66 -1.18 3.74 1.98
N THR A 67 -1.31 2.60 2.68
CA THR A 67 -1.04 1.25 2.14
C THR A 67 -2.27 0.39 2.05
N ASP A 68 -3.42 0.88 2.50
CA ASP A 68 -4.70 0.15 2.56
C ASP A 68 -4.65 -1.10 3.44
N ILE A 69 -3.97 -1.05 4.60
CA ILE A 69 -3.93 -2.13 5.58
C ILE A 69 -4.61 -1.70 6.88
N ALA A 70 -5.41 -2.61 7.46
CA ALA A 70 -5.95 -2.49 8.79
C ALA A 70 -5.60 -3.72 9.65
N VAL A 71 -5.42 -3.49 10.94
CA VAL A 71 -5.12 -4.50 11.96
C VAL A 71 -6.27 -4.57 12.93
N LEU A 72 -6.91 -5.71 13.00
CA LEU A 72 -8.01 -5.99 13.91
C LEU A 72 -7.56 -6.99 14.99
N LYS A 73 -8.30 -7.00 16.08
CA LYS A 73 -8.14 -7.94 17.19
C LYS A 73 -9.47 -8.56 17.54
N ILE A 74 -9.50 -9.88 17.65
CA ILE A 74 -10.62 -10.62 18.24
C ILE A 74 -10.18 -11.27 19.53
N ASP A 75 -11.02 -11.17 20.56
CA ASP A 75 -10.84 -11.86 21.83
C ASP A 75 -11.64 -13.16 21.75
N ALA A 76 -10.99 -14.26 21.36
CA ALA A 76 -11.63 -15.54 21.26
C ALA A 76 -10.68 -16.65 21.73
N THR A 77 -11.27 -17.64 22.39
CA THR A 77 -10.58 -18.86 22.73
C THR A 77 -10.67 -19.86 21.58
N ASP A 78 -10.81 -20.57 21.01
CA ASP A 78 -10.94 -21.53 19.89
C ASP A 78 -10.78 -20.87 18.51
N LEU A 79 -9.66 -20.18 18.30
CA LEU A 79 -9.33 -19.62 17.00
C LEU A 79 -8.78 -20.68 16.05
N PRO A 80 -9.08 -20.56 14.74
CA PRO A 80 -8.34 -21.30 13.73
C PRO A 80 -6.84 -21.02 13.85
N SER A 81 -6.01 -21.99 13.46
CA SER A 81 -4.56 -21.81 13.42
C SER A 81 -4.22 -20.60 12.52
N PRO A 82 -3.33 -19.70 12.97
CA PRO A 82 -2.92 -18.57 12.16
C PRO A 82 -2.15 -19.06 10.94
N ILE A 83 -2.27 -18.29 9.85
CA ILE A 83 -1.55 -18.57 8.62
C ILE A 83 -0.03 -18.33 8.80
N THR A 84 0.78 -19.11 8.13
CA THR A 84 2.23 -18.88 8.05
C THR A 84 2.52 -17.73 7.09
N LEU A 85 3.30 -16.74 7.55
CA LEU A 85 3.75 -15.65 6.67
C LEU A 85 4.85 -16.15 5.74
N GLY A 86 4.67 -15.93 4.44
CA GLY A 86 5.64 -16.22 3.40
C GLY A 86 6.80 -15.23 3.36
N LYS A 87 7.74 -15.48 2.45
CA LYS A 87 8.91 -14.62 2.21
C LYS A 87 8.87 -14.10 0.78
N MET A 88 8.84 -12.77 0.63
CA MET A 88 8.75 -12.14 -0.69
C MET A 88 9.98 -12.41 -1.58
N GLU A 89 11.12 -12.68 -0.97
CA GLU A 89 12.37 -13.00 -1.69
C GLU A 89 12.30 -14.31 -2.47
N SER A 90 11.36 -15.19 -2.10
CA SER A 90 11.12 -16.47 -2.78
C SER A 90 9.97 -16.42 -3.80
N VAL A 91 9.33 -15.28 -3.97
CA VAL A 91 8.17 -15.12 -4.88
C VAL A 91 8.66 -14.62 -6.24
N HIS A 92 8.30 -15.34 -7.29
CA HIS A 92 8.70 -15.01 -8.67
C HIS A 92 7.50 -14.92 -9.60
N VAL A 93 7.64 -14.17 -10.68
CA VAL A 93 6.65 -14.15 -11.75
C VAL A 93 6.53 -15.55 -12.34
N GLY A 94 5.28 -16.03 -12.50
CA GLY A 94 4.95 -17.38 -12.93
C GLY A 94 4.64 -18.36 -11.79
N ASP A 95 4.92 -18.00 -10.52
CA ASP A 95 4.56 -18.85 -9.40
C ASP A 95 3.05 -19.01 -9.29
N VAL A 96 2.58 -20.24 -9.06
CA VAL A 96 1.17 -20.53 -8.84
C VAL A 96 0.73 -20.00 -7.49
N VAL A 97 -0.42 -19.32 -7.47
CA VAL A 97 -1.00 -18.71 -6.27
C VAL A 97 -2.50 -19.02 -6.17
N LEU A 98 -3.00 -18.97 -4.94
CA LEU A 98 -4.43 -19.04 -4.65
C LEU A 98 -4.86 -17.74 -3.97
N ALA A 99 -5.94 -17.14 -4.46
CA ALA A 99 -6.62 -16.04 -3.80
C ALA A 99 -7.81 -16.59 -3.01
N ILE A 100 -7.86 -16.27 -1.72
CA ILE A 100 -8.86 -16.77 -0.77
C ILE A 100 -9.60 -15.58 -0.19
N GLY A 101 -10.93 -15.64 -0.18
CA GLY A 101 -11.79 -14.62 0.39
C GLY A 101 -13.24 -15.06 0.42
N ASN A 102 -14.14 -14.12 0.65
CA ASN A 102 -15.59 -14.34 0.65
C ASN A 102 -16.28 -13.36 -0.33
N PRO A 103 -16.13 -13.58 -1.65
CA PRO A 103 -16.71 -12.70 -2.64
C PRO A 103 -18.24 -12.68 -2.50
N PHE A 104 -18.81 -11.49 -2.53
CA PHE A 104 -20.28 -11.27 -2.44
C PHE A 104 -20.95 -11.85 -1.19
N GLY A 105 -20.19 -12.25 -0.16
CA GLY A 105 -20.76 -12.82 1.06
C GLY A 105 -21.38 -14.22 0.90
N VAL A 106 -21.10 -14.92 -0.20
CA VAL A 106 -21.69 -16.24 -0.49
C VAL A 106 -20.95 -17.42 0.15
N GLY A 107 -19.90 -17.14 0.90
CA GLY A 107 -19.06 -18.14 1.57
C GLY A 107 -17.60 -18.07 1.12
N GLN A 108 -16.74 -18.74 1.87
CA GLN A 108 -15.32 -18.81 1.56
C GLN A 108 -15.09 -19.41 0.16
N THR A 109 -14.36 -18.69 -0.66
CA THR A 109 -14.07 -19.06 -2.05
C THR A 109 -12.56 -19.02 -2.29
N VAL A 110 -12.08 -19.96 -3.10
CA VAL A 110 -10.69 -20.04 -3.53
C VAL A 110 -10.64 -19.95 -5.04
N THR A 111 -9.83 -19.03 -5.55
CA THR A 111 -9.50 -18.94 -6.98
C THR A 111 -8.02 -19.17 -7.19
N SER A 112 -7.61 -19.66 -8.34
CA SER A 112 -6.22 -19.94 -8.66
C SER A 112 -5.72 -19.13 -9.86
N GLY A 113 -4.45 -18.82 -9.85
CA GLY A 113 -3.76 -18.11 -10.92
C GLY A 113 -2.25 -18.14 -10.68
N ILE A 114 -1.56 -17.18 -11.26
CA ILE A 114 -0.11 -17.02 -11.10
C ILE A 114 0.23 -15.60 -10.62
N VAL A 115 1.44 -15.41 -10.16
CA VAL A 115 2.05 -14.10 -10.03
C VAL A 115 2.34 -13.58 -11.44
N SER A 116 1.54 -12.62 -11.92
CA SER A 116 1.68 -12.05 -13.25
C SER A 116 2.78 -10.98 -13.31
N ALA A 117 3.00 -10.24 -12.22
CA ALA A 117 4.07 -9.26 -12.08
C ALA A 117 4.34 -8.94 -10.60
N LEU A 118 5.50 -8.38 -10.31
CA LEU A 118 5.88 -7.84 -9.01
C LEU A 118 6.22 -6.36 -9.13
N GLY A 119 6.10 -5.62 -8.02
CA GLY A 119 6.49 -4.22 -7.97
C GLY A 119 5.57 -3.28 -8.75
N ARG A 120 4.30 -3.66 -8.99
CA ARG A 120 3.35 -2.79 -9.68
C ARG A 120 3.07 -1.54 -8.84
N ASN A 121 3.28 -0.39 -9.46
CA ASN A 121 3.11 0.92 -8.88
C ASN A 121 2.58 1.91 -9.94
N GLN A 122 2.34 3.17 -9.55
CA GLN A 122 1.78 4.22 -10.43
C GLN A 122 0.37 3.90 -10.95
N LEU A 123 -0.39 3.11 -10.17
CA LEU A 123 -1.76 2.76 -10.49
C LEU A 123 -2.75 3.82 -9.96
N GLY A 124 -2.33 4.63 -8.99
CA GLY A 124 -3.14 5.66 -8.35
C GLY A 124 -4.17 5.09 -7.37
N ILE A 125 -3.97 3.87 -6.90
CA ILE A 125 -4.85 3.18 -5.94
C ILE A 125 -4.49 3.66 -4.53
N ASN A 126 -3.21 3.57 -4.16
CA ASN A 126 -2.69 3.93 -2.84
C ASN A 126 -1.54 4.94 -2.94
N THR A 127 -1.24 5.62 -1.83
CA THR A 127 -0.05 6.51 -1.76
C THR A 127 1.25 5.72 -1.89
N PHE A 128 1.32 4.55 -1.24
CA PHE A 128 2.47 3.66 -1.31
C PHE A 128 2.08 2.37 -2.02
N GLU A 129 2.53 2.24 -3.25
CA GLU A 129 2.23 1.11 -4.11
C GLU A 129 3.47 0.25 -4.35
N ASN A 130 3.30 -1.05 -4.23
CA ASN A 130 4.29 -2.08 -4.58
C ASN A 130 3.57 -3.42 -4.74
N PHE A 131 2.53 -3.46 -5.58
CA PHE A 131 1.61 -4.61 -5.61
C PHE A 131 2.20 -5.85 -6.27
N ILE A 132 1.75 -7.01 -5.81
CA ILE A 132 1.77 -8.26 -6.56
C ILE A 132 0.60 -8.21 -7.52
N GLN A 133 0.84 -8.40 -8.82
CA GLN A 133 -0.22 -8.60 -9.80
C GLN A 133 -0.47 -10.10 -9.99
N THR A 134 -1.73 -10.50 -10.05
CA THR A 134 -2.16 -11.89 -10.30
C THR A 134 -3.34 -11.94 -11.24
N ASP A 135 -3.49 -13.03 -11.98
CA ASP A 135 -4.68 -13.35 -12.76
C ASP A 135 -5.68 -14.25 -12.01
N ALA A 136 -5.35 -14.70 -10.79
CA ALA A 136 -6.32 -15.30 -9.89
C ALA A 136 -7.52 -14.36 -9.73
N ALA A 137 -8.73 -14.89 -9.88
CA ALA A 137 -9.94 -14.07 -9.87
C ALA A 137 -10.16 -13.42 -8.50
N ILE A 138 -9.97 -12.10 -8.43
CA ILE A 138 -10.31 -11.25 -7.28
C ILE A 138 -11.58 -10.47 -7.65
N ASN A 139 -12.56 -10.48 -6.77
CA ASN A 139 -13.84 -9.79 -6.93
C ASN A 139 -14.22 -9.09 -5.63
N PRO A 140 -15.21 -8.17 -5.62
CA PRO A 140 -15.70 -7.53 -4.39
C PRO A 140 -16.01 -8.56 -3.29
N GLY A 141 -15.48 -8.34 -2.08
CA GLY A 141 -15.52 -9.26 -0.95
C GLY A 141 -14.25 -10.10 -0.75
N ASN A 142 -13.38 -10.27 -1.77
CA ASN A 142 -12.05 -10.86 -1.59
C ASN A 142 -11.04 -9.87 -0.98
N SER A 143 -11.33 -8.57 -1.01
CA SER A 143 -10.48 -7.54 -0.40
C SER A 143 -10.23 -7.85 1.07
N GLY A 144 -8.99 -7.76 1.51
CA GLY A 144 -8.53 -8.14 2.85
C GLY A 144 -8.24 -9.64 3.00
N GLY A 145 -8.62 -10.47 2.03
CA GLY A 145 -8.35 -11.90 2.02
C GLY A 145 -6.91 -12.25 1.65
N ALA A 146 -6.59 -13.53 1.68
CA ALA A 146 -5.25 -14.04 1.48
C ALA A 146 -4.92 -14.27 0.00
N LEU A 147 -3.69 -13.88 -0.41
CA LEU A 147 -3.00 -14.45 -1.55
C LEU A 147 -1.93 -15.40 -0.98
N VAL A 148 -2.00 -16.68 -1.34
CA VAL A 148 -1.09 -17.71 -0.78
C VAL A 148 -0.32 -18.42 -1.88
N ASP A 149 0.88 -18.91 -1.52
CA ASP A 149 1.65 -19.83 -2.36
C ASP A 149 1.08 -21.26 -2.31
N THR A 150 1.64 -22.17 -3.10
CA THR A 150 1.23 -23.59 -3.14
C THR A 150 1.50 -24.37 -1.85
N LYS A 151 2.25 -23.79 -0.90
CA LYS A 151 2.51 -24.36 0.42
C LYS A 151 1.56 -23.81 1.49
N GLY A 152 0.64 -22.90 1.11
CA GLY A 152 -0.30 -22.24 2.02
C GLY A 152 0.32 -21.08 2.80
N ASN A 153 1.51 -20.58 2.43
CA ASN A 153 2.08 -19.40 3.06
C ASN A 153 1.45 -18.13 2.49
N LEU A 154 1.14 -17.19 3.36
CA LEU A 154 0.61 -15.88 2.99
C LEU A 154 1.70 -15.04 2.31
N ILE A 155 1.50 -14.69 1.04
CA ILE A 155 2.43 -13.84 0.28
C ILE A 155 1.88 -12.44 0.03
N GLY A 156 0.56 -12.25 0.18
CA GLY A 156 -0.06 -10.93 0.02
C GLY A 156 -1.49 -10.86 0.58
N ILE A 157 -1.99 -9.63 0.70
CA ILE A 157 -3.38 -9.32 1.06
C ILE A 157 -4.06 -8.81 -0.21
N ASN A 158 -5.11 -9.52 -0.67
CA ASN A 158 -5.89 -9.10 -1.83
C ASN A 158 -6.50 -7.72 -1.58
N THR A 159 -6.42 -6.81 -2.54
CA THR A 159 -6.90 -5.44 -2.33
C THR A 159 -7.76 -4.90 -3.46
N ALA A 160 -7.31 -4.96 -4.70
CA ALA A 160 -7.97 -4.29 -5.81
C ALA A 160 -7.95 -5.11 -7.09
N ILE A 161 -8.80 -4.72 -8.05
CA ILE A 161 -8.79 -5.19 -9.44
C ILE A 161 -8.66 -4.00 -10.38
N TYR A 162 -8.04 -4.22 -11.54
CA TYR A 162 -8.17 -3.28 -12.64
C TYR A 162 -9.40 -3.69 -13.47
N SER A 163 -10.48 -2.91 -13.38
CA SER A 163 -11.72 -3.23 -14.05
C SER A 163 -12.46 -1.99 -14.53
N ARG A 164 -13.07 -2.07 -15.71
CA ARG A 164 -13.98 -1.04 -16.23
C ARG A 164 -15.45 -1.37 -15.95
N SER A 165 -15.73 -2.62 -15.60
CA SER A 165 -17.09 -3.14 -15.42
C SER A 165 -17.40 -3.61 -14.00
N GLY A 166 -16.45 -3.46 -13.05
CA GLY A 166 -16.56 -3.93 -11.67
C GLY A 166 -16.26 -5.42 -11.46
N GLY A 167 -16.09 -6.22 -12.52
CA GLY A 167 -15.72 -7.63 -12.43
C GLY A 167 -14.25 -7.88 -12.78
N ASN A 168 -13.72 -9.04 -12.39
CA ASN A 168 -12.35 -9.44 -12.67
C ASN A 168 -12.13 -9.60 -14.19
N MET A 169 -11.05 -9.01 -14.71
CA MET A 169 -10.61 -9.10 -16.11
C MET A 169 -9.24 -9.80 -16.24
N GLY A 170 -8.84 -10.61 -15.26
CA GLY A 170 -7.52 -11.24 -15.21
C GLY A 170 -6.41 -10.32 -14.69
N ILE A 171 -6.77 -9.20 -14.06
CA ILE A 171 -5.80 -8.27 -13.47
C ILE A 171 -6.27 -7.95 -12.06
N GLY A 172 -5.70 -8.65 -11.09
CA GLY A 172 -5.89 -8.44 -9.67
C GLY A 172 -4.60 -7.98 -8.99
N PHE A 173 -4.72 -7.31 -7.86
CA PHE A 173 -3.60 -6.79 -7.09
C PHE A 173 -3.69 -7.22 -5.63
N ALA A 174 -2.53 -7.56 -5.06
CA ALA A 174 -2.39 -7.83 -3.63
C ALA A 174 -1.23 -7.01 -3.04
N ILE A 175 -1.41 -6.57 -1.81
CA ILE A 175 -0.38 -5.89 -1.02
C ILE A 175 0.61 -6.96 -0.54
N PRO A 176 1.92 -6.86 -0.82
CA PRO A 176 2.90 -7.85 -0.41
C PRO A 176 2.94 -8.04 1.11
N ILE A 177 3.15 -9.27 1.54
CA ILE A 177 3.13 -9.62 2.97
C ILE A 177 4.22 -8.89 3.79
N ASN A 178 5.38 -8.59 3.22
CA ASN A 178 6.40 -7.80 3.91
C ASN A 178 5.92 -6.37 4.22
N THR A 179 5.18 -5.74 3.30
CA THR A 179 4.53 -4.43 3.54
C THR A 179 3.46 -4.53 4.62
N ALA A 180 2.55 -5.50 4.51
CA ALA A 180 1.48 -5.70 5.49
C ALA A 180 2.03 -6.01 6.89
N LYS A 181 3.09 -6.84 6.98
CA LYS A 181 3.79 -7.17 8.23
C LYS A 181 4.41 -5.92 8.87
N GLN A 182 5.13 -5.11 8.09
CA GLN A 182 5.76 -3.87 8.59
C GLN A 182 4.71 -2.89 9.13
N VAL A 183 3.59 -2.72 8.45
CA VAL A 183 2.47 -1.90 8.89
C VAL A 183 1.87 -2.45 10.19
N MET A 184 1.60 -3.76 10.24
CA MET A 184 1.09 -4.43 11.43
C MET A 184 2.00 -4.24 12.65
N GLU A 185 3.29 -4.51 12.50
CA GLU A 185 4.28 -4.37 13.59
C GLU A 185 4.35 -2.92 14.09
N SER A 186 4.32 -1.94 13.17
CA SER A 186 4.29 -0.52 13.53
C SER A 186 3.03 -0.14 14.30
N ILE A 187 1.87 -0.63 13.89
CA ILE A 187 0.59 -0.37 14.57
C ILE A 187 0.58 -1.03 15.95
N LEU A 188 1.01 -2.29 16.07
CA LEU A 188 1.04 -3.01 17.35
C LEU A 188 2.00 -2.38 18.36
N THR A 189 3.13 -1.84 17.89
CA THR A 189 4.16 -1.25 18.76
C THR A 189 3.87 0.21 19.11
N ASN A 190 3.43 1.01 18.12
CA ASN A 190 3.36 2.47 18.22
C ASN A 190 1.92 3.02 18.12
N GLY A 191 0.93 2.16 17.93
CA GLY A 191 -0.47 2.56 17.69
C GLY A 191 -0.75 3.17 16.30
N SER A 192 0.29 3.40 15.50
CA SER A 192 0.16 3.97 14.14
C SER A 192 1.42 3.75 13.32
N VAL A 193 1.29 3.84 12.00
CA VAL A 193 2.44 3.83 11.10
C VAL A 193 3.12 5.19 11.10
N THR A 194 4.43 5.18 11.28
CA THR A 194 5.26 6.39 11.20
C THR A 194 6.17 6.27 9.99
N ARG A 195 6.11 7.27 9.09
CA ARG A 195 6.93 7.32 7.87
C ARG A 195 7.81 8.56 7.85
N GLY A 196 8.95 8.40 7.23
CA GLY A 196 9.80 9.53 6.88
C GLY A 196 9.12 10.46 5.88
N TRP A 197 9.47 11.74 5.95
CA TRP A 197 8.94 12.78 5.12
C TRP A 197 9.94 13.93 4.98
N ILE A 198 9.98 14.56 3.81
CA ILE A 198 10.92 15.63 3.53
C ILE A 198 10.28 16.97 3.14
N GLY A 199 8.97 17.00 2.87
CA GLY A 199 8.24 18.24 2.59
C GLY A 199 8.49 18.78 1.18
N VAL A 200 8.34 17.94 0.16
CA VAL A 200 8.47 18.31 -1.24
C VAL A 200 7.22 17.91 -2.03
N GLU A 201 7.02 18.60 -3.16
CA GLU A 201 6.07 18.22 -4.21
C GLU A 201 6.86 17.59 -5.35
N PRO A 202 6.87 16.25 -5.46
CA PRO A 202 7.64 15.56 -6.49
C PRO A 202 6.82 15.38 -7.77
N GLN A 203 7.49 15.43 -8.92
CA GLN A 203 6.91 15.19 -10.23
C GLN A 203 7.84 14.28 -11.05
N ASN A 204 7.27 13.33 -11.80
CA ASN A 204 8.06 12.50 -12.71
C ASN A 204 8.71 13.39 -13.79
N LEU A 205 10.00 13.15 -14.03
CA LEU A 205 10.76 13.90 -15.03
C LEU A 205 10.50 13.32 -16.41
N SER A 206 9.74 14.07 -17.25
CA SER A 206 9.61 13.73 -18.67
C SER A 206 10.81 14.24 -19.47
N LYS A 207 10.95 13.74 -20.71
CA LYS A 207 12.02 14.21 -21.62
C LYS A 207 11.90 15.70 -21.91
N GLU A 208 10.68 16.18 -22.14
CA GLU A 208 10.37 17.58 -22.42
C GLU A 208 10.74 18.48 -21.23
N LEU A 209 10.44 18.01 -20.01
CA LEU A 209 10.83 18.72 -18.78
C LEU A 209 12.35 18.74 -18.60
N ALA A 210 13.04 17.64 -18.87
CA ALA A 210 14.49 17.59 -18.81
C ALA A 210 15.12 18.60 -19.77
N GLU A 211 14.67 18.65 -21.03
CA GLU A 211 15.12 19.62 -22.03
C GLU A 211 14.87 21.06 -21.59
N SER A 212 13.70 21.38 -21.05
CA SER A 212 13.36 22.70 -20.54
C SER A 212 14.25 23.18 -19.39
N LEU A 213 14.77 22.22 -18.61
CA LEU A 213 15.69 22.45 -17.49
C LEU A 213 17.18 22.46 -17.94
N ASN A 214 17.46 22.30 -19.23
CA ASN A 214 18.81 22.18 -19.80
C ASN A 214 19.61 21.01 -19.17
N ILE A 215 18.97 19.89 -18.96
CA ILE A 215 19.60 18.64 -18.52
C ILE A 215 19.40 17.55 -19.60
N PRO A 216 20.29 16.56 -19.68
CA PRO A 216 20.17 15.52 -20.70
C PRO A 216 18.81 14.82 -20.66
N ALA A 217 18.17 14.61 -21.82
CA ALA A 217 16.84 14.00 -21.93
C ALA A 217 16.76 12.55 -21.40
N ASN A 218 17.91 11.87 -21.26
CA ASN A 218 18.04 10.54 -20.68
C ASN A 218 18.31 10.55 -19.16
N THR A 219 18.24 11.73 -18.52
CA THR A 219 18.40 11.84 -17.06
C THR A 219 17.26 11.13 -16.37
N SER A 220 17.60 10.20 -15.47
CA SER A 220 16.66 9.53 -14.57
C SER A 220 16.60 10.29 -13.25
N GLY A 221 15.40 10.60 -12.78
CA GLY A 221 15.22 11.36 -11.54
C GLY A 221 13.80 11.87 -11.33
N VAL A 222 13.62 12.61 -10.26
CA VAL A 222 12.35 13.22 -9.88
C VAL A 222 12.53 14.74 -9.77
N LEU A 223 11.73 15.48 -10.54
CA LEU A 223 11.68 16.94 -10.44
C LEU A 223 10.97 17.34 -9.13
N ILE A 224 11.57 18.26 -8.40
CA ILE A 224 10.95 18.90 -7.24
C ILE A 224 10.27 20.17 -7.74
N SER A 225 8.93 20.14 -7.84
CA SER A 225 8.12 21.28 -8.29
C SER A 225 7.83 22.27 -7.18
N GLY A 226 7.78 21.80 -5.93
CA GLY A 226 7.55 22.61 -4.73
C GLY A 226 8.35 22.11 -3.53
N VAL A 227 8.65 23.03 -2.62
CA VAL A 227 9.29 22.73 -1.32
C VAL A 227 8.50 23.45 -0.25
N LEU A 228 8.06 22.70 0.77
CA LEU A 228 7.30 23.27 1.88
C LEU A 228 8.21 24.10 2.77
N GLU A 229 7.85 25.37 2.96
CA GLU A 229 8.56 26.32 3.82
C GLU A 229 8.69 25.78 5.25
N GLY A 230 9.88 25.88 5.83
CA GLY A 230 10.20 25.35 7.14
C GLY A 230 10.27 23.81 7.23
N GLY A 231 10.01 23.10 6.13
CA GLY A 231 10.13 21.65 6.06
C GLY A 231 11.57 21.14 6.04
N PRO A 232 11.79 19.82 6.17
CA PRO A 232 13.12 19.23 6.16
C PRO A 232 13.94 19.56 4.90
N ALA A 233 13.32 19.49 3.71
CA ALA A 233 13.96 19.79 2.44
C ALA A 233 14.35 21.28 2.33
N ASP A 234 13.47 22.18 2.77
CA ASP A 234 13.73 23.63 2.79
C ASP A 234 14.91 23.96 3.70
N LYS A 235 14.93 23.43 4.93
CA LYS A 235 16.03 23.59 5.88
C LYS A 235 17.36 23.08 5.36
N ALA A 236 17.33 22.03 4.50
CA ALA A 236 18.51 21.50 3.84
C ALA A 236 18.92 22.32 2.59
N GLY A 237 18.13 23.32 2.21
CA GLY A 237 18.41 24.17 1.06
C GLY A 237 18.02 23.56 -0.29
N MET A 238 17.10 22.59 -0.31
CA MET A 238 16.46 22.11 -1.55
C MET A 238 15.58 23.19 -2.13
N LYS A 239 15.47 23.24 -3.45
CA LYS A 239 14.72 24.32 -4.15
C LYS A 239 13.81 23.73 -5.24
N PRO A 240 12.71 24.38 -5.56
CA PRO A 240 11.97 24.08 -6.77
C PRO A 240 12.89 24.15 -8.00
N GLY A 241 12.74 23.18 -8.91
CA GLY A 241 13.61 22.99 -10.08
C GLY A 241 14.81 22.06 -9.85
N ASP A 242 15.04 21.57 -8.61
CA ASP A 242 16.01 20.50 -8.37
C ASP A 242 15.51 19.17 -8.94
N VAL A 243 16.39 18.37 -9.54
CA VAL A 243 16.10 17.02 -9.99
C VAL A 243 16.83 16.04 -9.09
N LEU A 244 16.06 15.35 -8.25
CA LEU A 244 16.57 14.39 -7.28
C LEU A 244 16.85 13.06 -7.98
N THR A 245 18.08 12.55 -7.87
CA THR A 245 18.55 11.36 -8.57
C THR A 245 18.84 10.17 -7.65
N GLN A 246 19.20 10.44 -6.39
CA GLN A 246 19.49 9.37 -5.41
C GLN A 246 19.09 9.78 -4.00
N VAL A 247 18.67 8.77 -3.21
CA VAL A 247 18.50 8.85 -1.76
C VAL A 247 19.38 7.76 -1.13
N ASN A 248 20.26 8.14 -0.22
CA ASN A 248 21.19 7.23 0.48
C ASN A 248 21.99 6.33 -0.49
N GLY A 249 22.44 6.89 -1.63
CA GLY A 249 23.21 6.18 -2.65
C GLY A 249 22.37 5.29 -3.58
N GLN A 250 21.08 5.19 -3.37
CA GLN A 250 20.18 4.37 -4.17
C GLN A 250 19.45 5.25 -5.20
N ALA A 251 19.41 4.82 -6.46
CA ALA A 251 18.79 5.56 -7.54
C ALA A 251 17.29 5.80 -7.31
N VAL A 252 16.82 6.97 -7.72
CA VAL A 252 15.42 7.37 -7.71
C VAL A 252 15.04 7.74 -9.13
N ASN A 253 14.17 6.95 -9.74
CA ASN A 253 13.79 7.08 -11.14
C ASN A 253 12.40 7.69 -11.34
N ASP A 254 11.56 7.64 -10.32
CA ASP A 254 10.18 8.09 -10.32
C ASP A 254 9.72 8.51 -8.92
N VAL A 255 8.54 9.16 -8.87
CA VAL A 255 7.94 9.67 -7.63
C VAL A 255 7.68 8.55 -6.61
N VAL A 256 7.21 7.37 -7.06
CA VAL A 256 6.89 6.26 -6.16
C VAL A 256 8.16 5.74 -5.50
N THR A 257 9.22 5.57 -6.28
CA THR A 257 10.55 5.18 -5.75
C THR A 257 11.06 6.20 -4.73
N LEU A 258 10.93 7.50 -5.01
CA LEU A 258 11.30 8.55 -4.06
C LEU A 258 10.51 8.44 -2.75
N LEU A 259 9.17 8.38 -2.85
CA LEU A 259 8.31 8.29 -1.67
C LEU A 259 8.63 7.06 -0.82
N ASN A 260 8.79 5.90 -1.44
CA ASN A 260 9.12 4.66 -0.74
C ASN A 260 10.47 4.74 -0.02
N ARG A 261 11.52 5.29 -0.66
CA ARG A 261 12.84 5.42 -0.03
C ARG A 261 12.84 6.38 1.15
N ILE A 262 12.15 7.51 1.01
CA ILE A 262 12.02 8.47 2.11
C ILE A 262 11.17 7.89 3.24
N ALA A 263 10.07 7.19 2.93
CA ALA A 263 9.19 6.57 3.93
C ALA A 263 9.90 5.50 4.77
N GLN A 264 10.89 4.80 4.19
CA GLN A 264 11.71 3.79 4.87
C GLN A 264 12.78 4.39 5.79
N THR A 265 13.10 5.67 5.64
CA THR A 265 14.05 6.37 6.53
C THR A 265 13.31 6.84 7.77
N SER A 266 13.79 6.49 8.96
CA SER A 266 13.13 6.88 10.20
C SER A 266 13.12 8.40 10.39
N PRO A 267 12.03 8.99 10.90
CA PRO A 267 12.04 10.39 11.31
C PRO A 267 13.15 10.66 12.35
N GLY A 268 13.91 11.71 12.11
CA GLY A 268 15.08 12.05 12.90
C GLY A 268 16.42 11.57 12.31
N ASP A 269 16.39 10.59 11.41
CA ASP A 269 17.60 10.13 10.74
C ASP A 269 18.04 11.10 9.63
N GLU A 270 19.34 11.11 9.31
CA GLU A 270 19.90 11.87 8.20
C GLU A 270 19.74 11.09 6.90
N ALA A 271 19.16 11.72 5.87
CA ALA A 271 19.17 11.23 4.50
C ALA A 271 20.17 12.02 3.65
N LYS A 272 20.98 11.29 2.85
CA LYS A 272 21.87 11.87 1.83
C LYS A 272 21.12 11.92 0.50
N ILE A 273 20.95 13.12 -0.05
CA ILE A 273 20.22 13.36 -1.29
C ILE A 273 21.22 13.81 -2.36
N ASN A 274 21.31 13.09 -3.46
CA ASN A 274 22.00 13.56 -4.65
C ASN A 274 20.97 14.14 -5.64
N LEU A 275 21.26 15.29 -6.19
CA LEU A 275 20.37 16.00 -7.12
C LEU A 275 21.16 16.75 -8.19
N LEU A 276 20.46 17.18 -9.21
CA LEU A 276 20.95 18.13 -10.20
C LEU A 276 20.24 19.47 -9.99
N ARG A 277 21.01 20.54 -9.82
CA ARG A 277 20.52 21.92 -9.79
C ARG A 277 21.06 22.68 -10.99
N LYS A 278 20.17 23.11 -11.88
CA LYS A 278 20.56 23.76 -13.16
C LYS A 278 21.62 22.92 -13.89
N GLY A 279 21.42 21.63 -13.99
CA GLY A 279 22.32 20.67 -14.64
C GLY A 279 23.61 20.32 -13.90
N LYS A 280 23.89 20.93 -12.74
CA LYS A 280 25.10 20.68 -11.96
C LYS A 280 24.83 19.71 -10.81
N PRO A 281 25.66 18.66 -10.62
CA PRO A 281 25.54 17.74 -9.50
C PRO A 281 25.70 18.48 -8.16
N MET A 282 24.84 18.12 -7.20
CA MET A 282 24.86 18.61 -5.84
C MET A 282 24.46 17.49 -4.87
N ALA A 283 25.02 17.48 -3.68
CA ALA A 283 24.63 16.62 -2.59
C ALA A 283 24.14 17.46 -1.41
N LEU A 284 23.00 17.06 -0.84
CA LEU A 284 22.44 17.64 0.38
C LEU A 284 22.34 16.57 1.45
N LYS A 285 22.44 16.99 2.70
CA LYS A 285 22.08 16.19 3.87
C LYS A 285 20.87 16.83 4.52
N LEU A 286 19.84 16.04 4.77
CA LEU A 286 18.63 16.51 5.41
C LEU A 286 18.22 15.56 6.53
N GLN A 287 17.68 16.12 7.60
CA GLN A 287 17.07 15.34 8.65
C GLN A 287 15.62 15.03 8.25
N VAL A 288 15.30 13.73 8.14
CA VAL A 288 13.98 13.27 7.75
C VAL A 288 12.96 13.64 8.83
N GLY A 289 11.88 14.28 8.47
CA GLY A 289 10.78 14.61 9.35
C GLY A 289 9.77 13.46 9.44
N LYS A 290 8.83 13.59 10.38
CA LYS A 290 7.66 12.70 10.46
C LYS A 290 6.61 13.15 9.43
N ARG A 291 6.10 12.19 8.63
CA ARG A 291 5.03 12.46 7.67
C ARG A 291 3.79 12.96 8.41
N PRO A 292 3.22 14.12 8.02
CA PRO A 292 1.95 14.58 8.58
C PRO A 292 0.85 13.55 8.29
N LYS A 293 -0.04 13.32 9.25
CA LYS A 293 -1.24 12.52 8.98
C LYS A 293 -2.06 13.22 7.89
N SER A 294 -2.47 12.47 6.88
CA SER A 294 -3.45 12.97 5.90
C SER A 294 -4.69 13.43 6.66
N LYS A 295 -5.11 14.70 6.47
CA LYS A 295 -6.42 15.11 6.96
C LYS A 295 -7.43 14.39 6.09
N ALA A 296 -8.30 13.57 6.70
CA ALA A 296 -9.47 13.08 6.01
C ALA A 296 -10.17 14.29 5.37
N LYS A 297 -10.40 14.23 4.06
CA LYS A 297 -11.23 15.24 3.41
C LYS A 297 -12.63 15.09 4.01
N SER A 298 -13.00 16.06 4.85
CA SER A 298 -14.36 16.23 5.35
C SER A 298 -15.31 16.53 4.21
#